data_6cc4c1e071e45eebd4df69d8622bb734
#
_entry.id   6cc4c1e071e45eebd4df69d8622bb734
#
_cell.length_a   1.000
_cell.length_b   1.000
_cell.length_c   1.000
_cell.angle_alpha   90.00
_cell.angle_beta   90.00
_cell.angle_gamma   90.00
#
_symmetry.space_group_name_H-M   'P 1'
#
loop_
_entity.id
_entity.type
_entity.pdbx_description
1 polymer ?
#
loop_
_entity_poly.entity_id
_entity_poly.type
_entity_poly.pdbx_seq_one_letter_code
_entity_poly.pdbx_strand_id
1 'polypeptide(L)'
;MENKLTHIIRMTNKARVENTALQRTNNIIFCDIQNDNILAYLKTAWNGNRILSIVNLDPYNSQGGYVRIPLDLIGKRPDEEYIVHDLITGSKYFWRGEYNAIELNPNLMPMHLFRIEDL
;
A
#
# COMPACT_ATOMS: atom_id res chain seq x y z
N MET A 1 -10.80 4.31 25.07
CA MET A 1 -9.56 3.80 24.46
C MET A 1 -9.83 3.36 23.04
N GLU A 2 -8.97 3.78 22.13
CA GLU A 2 -9.12 3.44 20.72
C GLU A 2 -8.60 2.02 20.46
N ASN A 3 -9.40 1.17 19.82
CA ASN A 3 -8.93 -0.16 19.43
C ASN A 3 -8.26 -0.12 18.04
N LYS A 4 -7.69 -1.25 17.63
CA LYS A 4 -6.97 -1.35 16.35
C LYS A 4 -7.86 -1.00 15.15
N LEU A 5 -9.09 -1.51 15.12
CA LEU A 5 -10.01 -1.25 14.02
C LEU A 5 -10.37 0.23 13.93
N THR A 6 -10.67 0.86 15.06
CA THR A 6 -10.98 2.29 15.12
C THR A 6 -9.80 3.12 14.62
N HIS A 7 -8.57 2.76 15.02
CA HIS A 7 -7.37 3.43 14.55
C HIS A 7 -7.21 3.32 13.04
N ILE A 8 -7.39 2.11 12.48
CA ILE A 8 -7.27 1.89 11.04
C ILE A 8 -8.30 2.73 10.27
N ILE A 9 -9.56 2.73 10.73
CA ILE A 9 -10.62 3.51 10.09
C ILE A 9 -10.28 5.00 10.12
N ARG A 10 -9.83 5.51 11.26
CA ARG A 10 -9.49 6.92 11.39
C ARG A 10 -8.33 7.31 10.47
N MET A 11 -7.26 6.51 10.45
CA MET A 11 -6.10 6.80 9.62
C MET A 11 -6.41 6.64 8.14
N THR A 12 -7.28 5.70 7.78
CA THR A 12 -7.73 5.53 6.40
C THR A 12 -8.55 6.75 5.94
N ASN A 13 -9.45 7.25 6.79
CA ASN A 13 -10.22 8.46 6.48
C ASN A 13 -9.32 9.68 6.35
N LYS A 14 -8.33 9.82 7.23
CA LYS A 14 -7.36 10.92 7.14
C LYS A 14 -6.57 10.84 5.84
N ALA A 15 -6.09 9.65 5.48
CA ALA A 15 -5.36 9.44 4.24
C ALA A 15 -6.20 9.82 3.01
N ARG A 16 -7.49 9.46 3.04
CA ARG A 16 -8.41 9.77 1.95
C ARG A 16 -8.55 11.29 1.74
N VAL A 17 -8.62 12.04 2.84
CA VAL A 17 -8.72 13.51 2.75
C VAL A 17 -7.40 14.11 2.22
N GLU A 18 -6.26 13.59 2.63
CA GLU A 18 -4.94 14.15 2.31
C GLU A 18 -4.38 13.68 0.96
N ASN A 19 -4.94 12.63 0.35
CA ASN A 19 -4.37 12.02 -0.86
C ASN A 19 -5.38 11.99 -1.99
N THR A 20 -5.09 12.73 -3.04
CA THR A 20 -5.97 12.87 -4.20
C THR A 20 -6.28 11.52 -4.87
N ALA A 21 -5.29 10.61 -4.90
CA ALA A 21 -5.48 9.30 -5.53
C ALA A 21 -6.60 8.50 -4.86
N LEU A 22 -6.81 8.67 -3.56
CA LEU A 22 -7.84 7.96 -2.81
C LEU A 22 -9.24 8.55 -2.97
N GLN A 23 -9.35 9.71 -3.61
CA GLN A 23 -10.63 10.40 -3.81
C GLN A 23 -11.35 9.96 -5.09
N ARG A 24 -10.73 9.06 -5.87
CA ARG A 24 -11.28 8.55 -7.12
C ARG A 24 -11.47 7.05 -7.04
N THR A 25 -12.42 6.52 -7.81
CA THR A 25 -12.73 5.09 -7.84
C THR A 25 -12.35 4.41 -9.14
N ASN A 26 -12.06 5.16 -10.20
CA ASN A 26 -11.81 4.62 -11.54
C ASN A 26 -10.32 4.58 -11.91
N ASN A 27 -9.42 4.80 -10.95
CA ASN A 27 -7.98 4.85 -11.15
C ASN A 27 -7.26 3.66 -10.50
N ILE A 28 -7.95 2.54 -10.30
CA ILE A 28 -7.40 1.35 -9.64
C ILE A 28 -6.67 0.48 -10.65
N ILE A 29 -5.44 0.08 -10.30
CA ILE A 29 -4.65 -0.88 -11.06
C ILE A 29 -4.21 -1.98 -10.09
N PHE A 30 -4.65 -3.22 -10.36
CA PHE A 30 -4.27 -4.34 -9.51
C PHE A 30 -2.81 -4.73 -9.74
N CYS A 31 -2.10 -4.98 -8.65
CA CYS A 31 -0.70 -5.40 -8.69
C CYS A 31 -0.62 -6.90 -8.47
N ASP A 32 0.24 -7.57 -9.25
CA ASP A 32 0.42 -9.01 -9.10
C ASP A 32 1.10 -9.34 -7.78
N ILE A 33 0.58 -10.37 -7.12
CA ILE A 33 1.19 -10.94 -5.94
C ILE A 33 0.89 -12.44 -5.94
N GLN A 34 1.90 -13.27 -5.67
CA GLN A 34 1.76 -14.72 -5.70
C GLN A 34 1.18 -15.24 -4.37
N ASN A 35 0.01 -14.74 -4.03
CA ASN A 35 -0.72 -15.17 -2.84
C ASN A 35 -2.19 -14.78 -2.99
N ASP A 36 -3.07 -15.77 -3.14
CA ASP A 36 -4.50 -15.55 -3.36
C ASP A 36 -5.20 -14.93 -2.15
N ASN A 37 -4.56 -14.93 -1.00
CA ASN A 37 -5.12 -14.35 0.23
C ASN A 37 -4.74 -12.88 0.41
N ILE A 38 -4.03 -12.30 -0.54
CA ILE A 38 -3.63 -10.89 -0.48
C ILE A 38 -4.14 -10.16 -1.72
N LEU A 39 -4.74 -9.01 -1.48
CA LEU A 39 -5.16 -8.10 -2.54
C LEU A 39 -4.22 -6.89 -2.54
N ALA A 40 -3.61 -6.59 -3.68
CA ALA A 40 -2.75 -5.42 -3.83
C ALA A 40 -3.22 -4.59 -5.03
N TYR A 41 -3.37 -3.28 -4.82
CA TYR A 41 -3.74 -2.38 -5.92
C TYR A 41 -3.14 -1.00 -5.74
N LEU A 42 -2.85 -0.37 -6.87
CA LEU A 42 -2.26 0.96 -6.96
C LEU A 42 -3.32 1.95 -7.44
N LYS A 43 -3.39 3.10 -6.80
CA LYS A 43 -4.18 4.25 -7.26
C LYS A 43 -3.25 5.42 -7.52
N THR A 44 -3.41 6.04 -8.68
CA THR A 44 -2.60 7.21 -9.06
C THR A 44 -3.51 8.39 -9.37
N ALA A 45 -2.98 9.60 -9.19
CA ALA A 45 -3.68 10.84 -9.52
C ALA A 45 -2.82 11.70 -10.44
N TRP A 46 -3.47 12.62 -11.15
CA TRP A 46 -2.82 13.49 -12.12
C TRP A 46 -1.68 14.32 -11.52
N ASN A 47 -1.76 14.62 -10.23
CA ASN A 47 -0.75 15.42 -9.51
C ASN A 47 0.45 14.61 -9.01
N GLY A 48 0.55 13.33 -9.39
CA GLY A 48 1.64 12.46 -8.98
C GLY A 48 1.41 11.72 -7.66
N ASN A 49 0.27 11.92 -7.01
CA ASN A 49 -0.06 11.17 -5.79
C ASN A 49 -0.26 9.69 -6.14
N ARG A 50 0.43 8.79 -5.42
CA ARG A 50 0.44 7.34 -5.69
C ARG A 50 0.25 6.59 -4.39
N ILE A 51 -0.81 5.81 -4.32
CA ILE A 51 -1.15 5.03 -3.12
C ILE A 51 -1.23 3.56 -3.47
N LEU A 52 -0.46 2.75 -2.78
CA LEU A 52 -0.47 1.29 -2.88
C LEU A 52 -1.18 0.72 -1.68
N SER A 53 -2.29 0.03 -1.91
CA SER A 53 -3.06 -0.63 -0.85
C SER A 53 -2.82 -2.13 -0.92
N ILE A 54 -2.49 -2.73 0.21
CA ILE A 54 -2.24 -4.17 0.32
C ILE A 54 -3.06 -4.70 1.49
N VAL A 55 -3.94 -5.67 1.23
CA VAL A 55 -4.90 -6.16 2.22
C VAL A 55 -4.78 -7.67 2.36
N ASN A 56 -4.68 -8.15 3.59
CA ASN A 56 -4.76 -9.57 3.91
C ASN A 56 -6.22 -9.96 4.01
N LEU A 57 -6.66 -10.83 3.10
CA LEU A 57 -8.04 -11.32 3.06
C LEU A 57 -8.28 -12.51 4.00
N ASP A 58 -7.23 -13.04 4.63
CA ASP A 58 -7.32 -14.13 5.60
C ASP A 58 -7.40 -13.53 7.01
N PRO A 59 -8.55 -13.64 7.69
CA PRO A 59 -8.70 -13.04 9.02
C PRO A 59 -8.00 -13.82 10.13
N TYR A 60 -7.45 -15.00 9.84
CA TYR A 60 -6.89 -15.89 10.87
C TYR A 60 -5.40 -16.06 10.80
N ASN A 61 -4.79 -15.96 9.61
CA ASN A 61 -3.39 -16.29 9.42
C ASN A 61 -2.62 -15.11 8.82
N SER A 62 -1.35 -14.98 9.22
CA SER A 62 -0.43 -14.06 8.53
C SER A 62 -0.25 -14.52 7.09
N GLN A 63 -0.21 -13.56 6.18
CA GLN A 63 0.02 -13.81 4.77
C GLN A 63 1.15 -12.91 4.29
N GLY A 64 1.97 -13.41 3.39
CA GLY A 64 3.07 -12.65 2.83
C GLY A 64 3.35 -13.05 1.40
N GLY A 65 4.23 -12.31 0.77
CA GLY A 65 4.64 -12.59 -0.60
C GLY A 65 5.38 -11.41 -1.19
N TYR A 66 5.74 -11.54 -2.47
CA TYR A 66 6.38 -10.47 -3.23
C TYR A 66 5.32 -9.79 -4.09
N VAL A 67 5.11 -8.50 -3.85
CA VAL A 67 4.21 -7.69 -4.67
C VAL A 67 5.00 -7.11 -5.83
N ARG A 68 4.42 -7.15 -7.03
CA ARG A 68 5.02 -6.56 -8.22
C ARG A 68 4.50 -5.15 -8.41
N ILE A 69 5.40 -4.18 -8.32
CA ILE A 69 5.07 -2.77 -8.50
C ILE A 69 5.21 -2.40 -9.97
N PRO A 70 4.19 -1.80 -10.61
CA PRO A 70 4.30 -1.36 -12.00
C PRO A 70 5.15 -0.09 -12.07
N LEU A 71 6.47 -0.25 -12.21
CA LEU A 71 7.45 0.84 -12.12
C LEU A 71 7.20 1.96 -13.12
N ASP A 72 6.73 1.64 -14.31
CA ASP A 72 6.41 2.63 -15.33
C ASP A 72 5.29 3.58 -14.88
N LEU A 73 4.35 3.09 -14.07
CA LEU A 73 3.24 3.88 -13.57
C LEU A 73 3.64 4.78 -12.40
N ILE A 74 4.72 4.46 -11.70
CA ILE A 74 5.23 5.29 -10.61
C ILE A 74 6.46 6.09 -11.02
N GLY A 75 6.90 5.97 -12.29
CA GLY A 75 8.02 6.74 -12.84
C GLY A 75 9.36 6.34 -12.30
N LYS A 76 9.57 5.04 -12.02
CA LYS A 76 10.82 4.53 -11.45
C LYS A 76 11.50 3.53 -12.38
N ARG A 77 12.83 3.45 -12.26
CA ARG A 77 13.64 2.46 -12.99
C ARG A 77 13.85 1.22 -12.12
N PRO A 78 14.21 0.07 -12.72
CA PRO A 78 14.41 -1.17 -11.95
C PRO A 78 15.50 -1.10 -10.88
N ASP A 79 16.47 -0.20 -11.02
CA ASP A 79 17.57 -0.03 -10.08
C ASP A 79 17.37 1.14 -9.12
N GLU A 80 16.24 1.81 -9.21
CA GLU A 80 15.96 3.00 -8.43
C GLU A 80 15.29 2.68 -7.10
N GLU A 81 15.74 3.35 -6.04
CA GLU A 81 15.10 3.25 -4.72
C GLU A 81 14.02 4.31 -4.58
N TYR A 82 13.00 3.97 -3.79
CA TYR A 82 11.91 4.87 -3.46
C TYR A 82 11.42 4.57 -2.05
N ILE A 83 10.60 5.47 -1.50
CA ILE A 83 10.06 5.33 -0.16
C ILE A 83 8.60 4.88 -0.26
N VAL A 84 8.21 3.91 0.58
CA VAL A 84 6.80 3.61 0.83
C VAL A 84 6.48 4.01 2.26
N HIS A 85 5.59 4.98 2.40
CA HIS A 85 5.19 5.55 3.68
C HIS A 85 3.84 4.97 4.08
N ASP A 86 3.83 4.16 5.13
CA ASP A 86 2.60 3.58 5.65
C ASP A 86 1.79 4.66 6.36
N LEU A 87 0.66 5.03 5.79
CA LEU A 87 -0.18 6.11 6.30
C LEU A 87 -0.98 5.70 7.54
N ILE A 88 -1.01 4.41 7.87
CA ILE A 88 -1.71 3.91 9.07
C ILE A 88 -0.77 3.93 10.27
N THR A 89 0.46 3.46 10.11
CA THR A 89 1.44 3.37 11.20
C THR A 89 2.39 4.55 11.26
N GLY A 90 2.57 5.27 10.16
CA GLY A 90 3.56 6.33 10.03
C GLY A 90 4.96 5.86 9.68
N SER A 91 5.17 4.56 9.57
CA SER A 91 6.47 3.98 9.25
C SER A 91 6.84 4.19 7.79
N LYS A 92 8.14 4.36 7.52
CA LYS A 92 8.65 4.50 6.16
C LYS A 92 9.63 3.38 5.88
N TYR A 93 9.54 2.83 4.66
CA TYR A 93 10.42 1.76 4.21
C TYR A 93 11.05 2.14 2.88
N PHE A 94 12.26 1.64 2.65
CA PHE A 94 12.96 1.82 1.37
C PHE A 94 12.76 0.57 0.52
N TRP A 95 12.19 0.74 -0.66
CA TRP A 95 11.98 -0.31 -1.63
C TRP A 95 12.81 -0.04 -2.88
N ARG A 96 13.12 -1.10 -3.60
CA ARG A 96 13.87 -1.01 -4.86
C ARG A 96 13.27 -1.99 -5.86
N GLY A 97 13.10 -1.52 -7.11
CA GLY A 97 12.64 -2.38 -8.19
C GLY A 97 11.19 -2.76 -8.11
N GLU A 98 10.79 -3.72 -8.95
CA GLU A 98 9.38 -4.08 -9.08
C GLU A 98 8.90 -5.11 -8.06
N TYR A 99 9.76 -5.98 -7.54
CA TYR A 99 9.37 -7.01 -6.59
C TYR A 99 9.82 -6.66 -5.18
N ASN A 100 8.88 -6.54 -4.26
CA ASN A 100 9.18 -6.21 -2.87
C ASN A 100 8.37 -7.10 -1.94
N ALA A 101 9.03 -7.62 -0.90
CA ALA A 101 8.40 -8.54 0.06
C ALA A 101 7.52 -7.78 1.04
N ILE A 102 6.35 -8.35 1.32
CA ILE A 102 5.44 -7.85 2.36
C ILE A 102 4.96 -8.99 3.24
N GLU A 103 4.56 -8.66 4.46
CA GLU A 103 3.92 -9.60 5.37
C GLU A 103 2.84 -8.87 6.16
N LEU A 104 1.68 -9.50 6.27
CA LEU A 104 0.51 -8.92 6.94
C LEU A 104 -0.02 -9.91 7.99
N ASN A 105 0.08 -9.52 9.26
CA ASN A 105 -0.46 -10.28 10.38
C ASN A 105 -1.84 -9.70 10.73
N PRO A 106 -2.93 -10.49 10.63
CA PRO A 106 -4.29 -9.97 10.85
C PRO A 106 -4.52 -9.48 12.29
N ASN A 107 -3.72 -9.95 13.25
CA ASN A 107 -3.82 -9.51 14.64
C ASN A 107 -3.08 -8.21 14.92
N LEU A 108 -2.11 -7.84 14.08
CA LEU A 108 -1.30 -6.63 14.23
C LEU A 108 -1.64 -5.59 13.17
N MET A 109 -1.54 -5.99 11.90
CA MET A 109 -1.77 -5.08 10.78
C MET A 109 -2.34 -5.86 9.59
N PRO A 110 -3.68 -5.83 9.40
CA PRO A 110 -4.32 -6.59 8.32
C PRO A 110 -4.13 -5.95 6.95
N MET A 111 -3.65 -4.70 6.90
CA MET A 111 -3.43 -4.00 5.64
C MET A 111 -2.29 -3.01 5.76
N HIS A 112 -1.70 -2.70 4.60
CA HIS A 112 -0.82 -1.54 4.43
C HIS A 112 -1.48 -0.53 3.49
N LEU A 113 -1.32 0.74 3.82
CA LEU A 113 -1.75 1.84 2.96
C LEU A 113 -0.52 2.72 2.73
N PHE A 114 0.21 2.42 1.64
CA PHE A 114 1.49 3.05 1.36
C PHE A 114 1.34 4.22 0.39
N ARG A 115 1.89 5.37 0.76
CA ARG A 115 2.12 6.46 -0.20
C ARG A 115 3.53 6.29 -0.76
N ILE A 116 3.64 6.22 -2.08
CA ILE A 116 4.93 6.08 -2.74
C ILE A 116 5.55 7.48 -2.89
N GLU A 117 6.74 7.65 -2.34
CA GLU A 117 7.46 8.92 -2.31
C GLU A 117 8.82 8.77 -2.97
N ASP A 118 9.30 9.85 -3.57
CA ASP A 118 10.65 9.92 -4.11
C ASP A 118 11.66 10.10 -2.96
N LEU A 119 12.87 9.59 -3.18
CA LEU A 119 13.97 9.81 -2.23
C LEU A 119 14.35 11.28 -2.13
#